data_be97657f06e0240238697dc41769f7f3
#
_entry.id   be97657f06e0240238697dc41769f7f3
#
_cell.length_a   1.000
_cell.length_b   1.000
_cell.length_c   1.000
_cell.angle_alpha   90.00
_cell.angle_beta   90.00
_cell.angle_gamma   90.00
#
_symmetry.space_group_name_H-M   'P 1'
#
loop_
_entity.id
_entity.type
_entity.pdbx_description
1 polymer ?
#
loop_
_entity_poly.entity_id
_entity_poly.type
_entity_poly.pdbx_seq_one_letter_code
_entity_poly.pdbx_strand_id
1 'polypeptide(L)'
;MLDQINSVLKKIFSNEETIVFSFAILSAFLMMTFFGSVLTPFLISIVVAYLLVGVQKKIESWNVSSSVALVITFTIFIVTGAAMLIWLLPILYIQLQAFVLDIPGLFNNFLEFVSTLPAKFPDLVSSDQIAVFFQAVSSELTSVTQNLVKSSIAGIQSTITILLYIILFPILVFFFLFDRKNILDGLSKIIPGKREMFSNIWSEMDIQLSNYVRGKTTEIFIVGLCAAIIFSLVGLKYSALLSVLVVFFNDTATTEIYT
;
A
#
# COMPACT_ATOMS: atom_id res chain seq x y z
N MET A 1 24.76 11.21 -31.06
CA MET A 1 23.72 10.46 -30.36
C MET A 1 23.87 8.95 -30.55
N LEU A 2 23.97 8.43 -31.79
CA LEU A 2 24.20 7.00 -32.08
C LEU A 2 25.51 6.47 -31.50
N ASP A 3 26.60 7.26 -31.54
CA ASP A 3 27.89 6.87 -30.99
C ASP A 3 27.90 6.78 -29.46
N GLN A 4 27.15 7.63 -28.77
CA GLN A 4 26.95 7.53 -27.33
C GLN A 4 26.13 6.28 -26.96
N ILE A 5 25.08 5.97 -27.71
CA ILE A 5 24.29 4.75 -27.51
C ILE A 5 25.15 3.51 -27.75
N ASN A 6 25.94 3.47 -28.83
CA ASN A 6 26.86 2.39 -29.13
C ASN A 6 27.96 2.21 -28.08
N SER A 7 28.48 3.29 -27.51
CA SER A 7 29.48 3.23 -26.45
C SER A 7 28.90 2.70 -25.13
N VAL A 8 27.68 3.09 -24.80
CA VAL A 8 26.93 2.58 -23.63
C VAL A 8 26.58 1.12 -23.82
N LEU A 9 26.06 0.73 -24.98
CA LEU A 9 25.78 -0.67 -25.32
C LEU A 9 27.03 -1.53 -25.23
N LYS A 10 28.15 -1.09 -25.83
CA LYS A 10 29.43 -1.80 -25.76
C LYS A 10 29.93 -1.98 -24.32
N LYS A 11 29.71 -0.98 -23.45
CA LYS A 11 30.09 -1.03 -22.05
C LYS A 11 29.17 -1.97 -21.23
N ILE A 12 27.88 -2.02 -21.56
CA ILE A 12 26.92 -2.92 -20.94
C ILE A 12 27.20 -4.38 -21.37
N PHE A 13 27.46 -4.63 -22.65
CA PHE A 13 27.70 -5.97 -23.20
C PHE A 13 29.16 -6.46 -23.05
N SER A 14 30.06 -5.67 -22.50
CA SER A 14 31.44 -6.10 -22.26
C SER A 14 31.65 -6.83 -20.93
N ASN A 15 30.70 -6.75 -20.01
CA ASN A 15 30.82 -7.34 -18.68
C ASN A 15 29.68 -8.35 -18.46
N GLU A 16 30.03 -9.62 -18.25
CA GLU A 16 29.10 -10.73 -18.08
C GLU A 16 28.10 -10.47 -16.93
N GLU A 17 28.55 -9.85 -15.85
CA GLU A 17 27.70 -9.46 -14.71
C GLU A 17 26.65 -8.41 -15.10
N THR A 18 27.03 -7.43 -15.91
CA THR A 18 26.12 -6.36 -16.35
C THR A 18 25.02 -6.91 -17.27
N ILE A 19 25.38 -7.87 -18.13
CA ILE A 19 24.40 -8.54 -19.01
C ILE A 19 23.36 -9.32 -18.18
N VAL A 20 23.82 -10.13 -17.23
CA VAL A 20 22.93 -10.92 -16.37
C VAL A 20 22.04 -10.01 -15.53
N PHE A 21 22.58 -8.94 -14.97
CA PHE A 21 21.82 -7.95 -14.20
C PHE A 21 20.76 -7.24 -15.05
N SER A 22 21.15 -6.78 -16.24
CA SER A 22 20.20 -6.12 -17.16
C SER A 22 19.08 -7.06 -17.61
N PHE A 23 19.42 -8.32 -17.88
CA PHE A 23 18.44 -9.34 -18.23
C PHE A 23 17.50 -9.66 -17.06
N ALA A 24 18.03 -9.73 -15.84
CA ALA A 24 17.23 -9.95 -14.63
C ALA A 24 16.23 -8.81 -14.40
N ILE A 25 16.67 -7.54 -14.55
CA ILE A 25 15.79 -6.36 -14.42
C ILE A 25 14.71 -6.38 -15.51
N LEU A 26 15.08 -6.64 -16.78
CA LEU A 26 14.12 -6.71 -17.87
C LEU A 26 13.10 -7.83 -17.66
N SER A 27 13.55 -9.00 -17.23
CA SER A 27 12.71 -10.14 -16.91
C SER A 27 11.74 -9.82 -15.75
N ALA A 28 12.23 -9.18 -14.68
CA ALA A 28 11.40 -8.75 -13.56
C ALA A 28 10.34 -7.73 -14.00
N PHE A 29 10.72 -6.75 -14.84
CA PHE A 29 9.80 -5.77 -15.39
C PHE A 29 8.71 -6.42 -16.26
N LEU A 30 9.08 -7.35 -17.14
CA LEU A 30 8.13 -8.10 -17.96
C LEU A 30 7.21 -8.97 -17.09
N MET A 31 7.74 -9.63 -16.08
CA MET A 31 6.91 -10.38 -15.12
C MET A 31 5.92 -9.48 -14.38
N MET A 32 6.34 -8.31 -13.93
CA MET A 32 5.44 -7.35 -13.27
C MET A 32 4.34 -6.83 -14.21
N THR A 33 4.65 -6.56 -15.48
CA THR A 33 3.64 -6.05 -16.42
C THR A 33 2.63 -7.12 -16.85
N PHE A 34 3.05 -8.36 -17.06
CA PHE A 34 2.16 -9.43 -17.53
C PHE A 34 1.47 -10.19 -16.40
N PHE A 35 2.11 -10.33 -15.25
CA PHE A 35 1.63 -11.15 -14.13
C PHE A 35 1.42 -10.33 -12.84
N GLY A 36 1.34 -8.99 -12.93
CA GLY A 36 1.27 -8.11 -11.77
C GLY A 36 0.16 -8.49 -10.77
N SER A 37 -1.04 -8.81 -11.24
CA SER A 37 -2.15 -9.21 -10.38
C SER A 37 -1.89 -10.50 -9.58
N VAL A 38 -1.19 -11.47 -10.19
CA VAL A 38 -0.83 -12.74 -9.55
C VAL A 38 0.39 -12.57 -8.63
N LEU A 39 1.32 -11.69 -9.02
CA LEU A 39 2.54 -11.42 -8.26
C LEU A 39 2.30 -10.51 -7.05
N THR A 40 1.26 -9.69 -7.06
CA THR A 40 0.97 -8.75 -5.98
C THR A 40 0.96 -9.40 -4.58
N PRO A 41 0.19 -10.47 -4.29
CA PRO A 41 0.20 -11.09 -2.97
C PRO A 41 1.57 -11.69 -2.63
N PHE A 42 2.32 -12.16 -3.62
CA PHE A 42 3.67 -12.70 -3.46
C PHE A 42 4.66 -11.61 -3.04
N LEU A 43 4.67 -10.47 -3.75
CA LEU A 43 5.54 -9.34 -3.43
C LEU A 43 5.22 -8.72 -2.07
N ILE A 44 3.93 -8.53 -1.76
CA ILE A 44 3.51 -8.04 -0.44
C ILE A 44 3.94 -9.02 0.66
N SER A 45 3.83 -10.33 0.43
CA SER A 45 4.26 -11.35 1.39
C SER A 45 5.76 -11.32 1.65
N ILE A 46 6.60 -11.04 0.63
CA ILE A 46 8.05 -10.86 0.80
C ILE A 46 8.33 -9.65 1.70
N VAL A 47 7.68 -8.52 1.45
CA VAL A 47 7.86 -7.29 2.25
C VAL A 47 7.45 -7.53 3.69
N VAL A 48 6.30 -8.16 3.92
CA VAL A 48 5.83 -8.47 5.28
C VAL A 48 6.74 -9.48 5.98
N ALA A 49 7.17 -10.54 5.28
CA ALA A 49 8.14 -11.49 5.85
C ALA A 49 9.46 -10.81 6.22
N TYR A 50 9.94 -9.88 5.39
CA TYR A 50 11.12 -9.07 5.68
C TYR A 50 10.97 -8.23 6.96
N LEU A 51 9.81 -7.58 7.17
CA LEU A 51 9.49 -6.88 8.42
C LEU A 51 9.50 -7.82 9.61
N LEU A 52 8.85 -8.98 9.47
CA LEU A 52 8.76 -9.97 10.55
C LEU A 52 10.10 -10.57 10.94
N VAL A 53 11.08 -10.64 10.01
CA VAL A 53 12.47 -11.00 10.33
C VAL A 53 13.06 -10.05 11.38
N GLY A 54 12.75 -8.77 11.33
CA GLY A 54 13.18 -7.81 12.35
C GLY A 54 12.61 -8.13 13.74
N VAL A 55 11.33 -8.51 13.79
CA VAL A 55 10.65 -8.95 15.02
C VAL A 55 11.24 -10.26 15.52
N GLN A 56 11.43 -11.25 14.63
CA GLN A 56 12.04 -12.54 14.95
C GLN A 56 13.42 -12.37 15.58
N LYS A 57 14.31 -11.58 14.95
CA LYS A 57 15.64 -11.28 15.48
C LYS A 57 15.59 -10.63 16.88
N LYS A 58 14.58 -9.79 17.13
CA LYS A 58 14.37 -9.20 18.46
C LYS A 58 13.99 -10.24 19.48
N ILE A 59 13.15 -11.22 19.12
CA ILE A 59 12.78 -12.33 20.02
C ILE A 59 13.98 -13.27 20.25
N GLU A 60 14.76 -13.56 19.20
CA GLU A 60 15.99 -14.34 19.31
C GLU A 60 17.00 -13.70 20.29
N SER A 61 17.05 -12.37 20.37
CA SER A 61 17.91 -11.66 21.31
C SER A 61 17.55 -11.89 22.79
N TRP A 62 16.40 -12.50 23.08
CA TRP A 62 15.98 -12.95 24.41
C TRP A 62 16.41 -14.39 24.75
N ASN A 63 17.44 -14.90 24.06
CA ASN A 63 17.94 -16.28 24.21
C ASN A 63 16.93 -17.38 23.83
N VAL A 64 16.01 -17.08 22.92
CA VAL A 64 15.05 -18.02 22.37
C VAL A 64 15.62 -18.65 21.09
N SER A 65 15.41 -19.96 20.89
CA SER A 65 15.87 -20.62 19.66
C SER A 65 15.17 -20.05 18.42
N SER A 66 15.85 -20.03 17.27
CA SER A 66 15.35 -19.46 16.01
C SER A 66 14.00 -20.04 15.58
N SER A 67 13.80 -21.37 15.78
CA SER A 67 12.53 -22.02 15.45
C SER A 67 11.39 -21.56 16.34
N VAL A 68 11.64 -21.39 17.65
CA VAL A 68 10.62 -20.89 18.58
C VAL A 68 10.33 -19.41 18.32
N ALA A 69 11.36 -18.61 18.07
CA ALA A 69 11.21 -17.20 17.71
C ALA A 69 10.37 -17.01 16.43
N LEU A 70 10.58 -17.88 15.43
CA LEU A 70 9.77 -17.91 14.22
C LEU A 70 8.29 -18.18 14.52
N VAL A 71 8.00 -19.25 15.29
CA VAL A 71 6.62 -19.61 15.66
C VAL A 71 5.93 -18.46 16.41
N ILE A 72 6.62 -17.87 17.39
CA ILE A 72 6.08 -16.73 18.16
C ILE A 72 5.80 -15.54 17.23
N THR A 73 6.77 -15.18 16.38
CA THR A 73 6.62 -14.06 15.42
C THR A 73 5.44 -14.29 14.48
N PHE A 74 5.33 -15.49 13.93
CA PHE A 74 4.24 -15.83 13.01
C PHE A 74 2.89 -15.84 13.72
N THR A 75 2.82 -16.36 14.95
CA THR A 75 1.61 -16.36 15.77
C THR A 75 1.16 -14.91 16.07
N ILE A 76 2.09 -14.05 16.48
CA ILE A 76 1.79 -12.61 16.68
C ILE A 76 1.25 -11.98 15.39
N PHE A 77 1.87 -12.25 14.26
CA PHE A 77 1.41 -11.75 12.95
C PHE A 77 -0.02 -12.21 12.64
N ILE A 78 -0.32 -13.51 12.80
CA ILE A 78 -1.67 -14.05 12.54
C ILE A 78 -2.70 -13.46 13.50
N VAL A 79 -2.41 -13.42 14.80
CA VAL A 79 -3.34 -12.89 15.82
C VAL A 79 -3.60 -11.40 15.58
N THR A 80 -2.56 -10.61 15.34
CA THR A 80 -2.70 -9.17 15.06
C THR A 80 -3.46 -8.93 13.76
N GLY A 81 -3.13 -9.67 12.69
CA GLY A 81 -3.83 -9.57 11.41
C GLY A 81 -5.31 -9.98 11.51
N ALA A 82 -5.60 -11.10 12.19
CA ALA A 82 -6.98 -11.54 12.42
C ALA A 82 -7.77 -10.53 13.27
N ALA A 83 -7.18 -10.02 14.34
CA ALA A 83 -7.80 -8.98 15.16
C ALA A 83 -8.11 -7.72 14.35
N MET A 84 -7.17 -7.29 13.51
CA MET A 84 -7.36 -6.14 12.62
C MET A 84 -8.50 -6.38 11.62
N LEU A 85 -8.55 -7.57 10.99
CA LEU A 85 -9.60 -7.92 10.06
C LEU A 85 -10.98 -8.00 10.73
N ILE A 86 -11.07 -8.64 11.89
CA ILE A 86 -12.35 -8.86 12.59
C ILE A 86 -12.88 -7.55 13.21
N TRP A 87 -12.02 -6.67 13.66
CA TRP A 87 -12.41 -5.46 14.38
C TRP A 87 -12.44 -4.21 13.49
N LEU A 88 -11.37 -3.95 12.74
CA LEU A 88 -11.25 -2.72 11.96
C LEU A 88 -12.11 -2.75 10.68
N LEU A 89 -12.12 -3.87 9.94
CA LEU A 89 -12.88 -3.94 8.69
C LEU A 89 -14.39 -3.71 8.86
N PRO A 90 -15.10 -4.31 9.86
CA PRO A 90 -16.51 -4.01 10.06
C PRO A 90 -16.77 -2.55 10.38
N ILE A 91 -15.93 -1.92 11.20
CA ILE A 91 -16.04 -0.49 11.54
C ILE A 91 -15.89 0.36 10.28
N LEU A 92 -14.87 0.09 9.46
CA LEU A 92 -14.64 0.82 8.21
C LEU A 92 -15.81 0.62 7.23
N TYR A 93 -16.32 -0.59 7.13
CA TYR A 93 -17.46 -0.89 6.26
C TYR A 93 -18.73 -0.12 6.67
N ILE A 94 -19.07 -0.13 7.97
CA ILE A 94 -20.22 0.61 8.51
C ILE A 94 -20.03 2.12 8.31
N GLN A 95 -18.83 2.65 8.60
CA GLN A 95 -18.56 4.07 8.43
C GLN A 95 -18.55 4.49 6.96
N LEU A 96 -18.04 3.63 6.07
CA LEU A 96 -18.08 3.89 4.63
C LEU A 96 -19.52 3.91 4.09
N GLN A 97 -20.35 2.94 4.49
CA GLN A 97 -21.77 2.94 4.12
C GLN A 97 -22.48 4.20 4.61
N ALA A 98 -22.29 4.55 5.88
CA ALA A 98 -22.91 5.75 6.45
C ALA A 98 -22.42 7.02 5.75
N PHE A 99 -21.12 7.12 5.44
CA PHE A 99 -20.54 8.23 4.69
C PHE A 99 -21.17 8.37 3.31
N VAL A 100 -21.27 7.29 2.55
CA VAL A 100 -21.87 7.28 1.20
C VAL A 100 -23.33 7.71 1.24
N LEU A 101 -24.11 7.25 2.22
CA LEU A 101 -25.51 7.64 2.40
C LEU A 101 -25.68 9.10 2.82
N ASP A 102 -24.70 9.67 3.52
CA ASP A 102 -24.74 11.07 3.97
C ASP A 102 -24.22 12.07 2.90
N ILE A 103 -23.52 11.61 1.85
CA ILE A 103 -23.01 12.47 0.78
C ILE A 103 -24.08 13.43 0.23
N PRO A 104 -25.31 12.98 -0.14
CA PRO A 104 -26.34 13.89 -0.65
C PRO A 104 -26.73 14.97 0.36
N GLY A 105 -26.82 14.62 1.64
CA GLY A 105 -27.12 15.58 2.70
C GLY A 105 -26.01 16.62 2.92
N LEU A 106 -24.76 16.15 2.97
CA LEU A 106 -23.58 17.03 3.07
C LEU A 106 -23.51 17.99 1.88
N PHE A 107 -23.81 17.47 0.68
CA PHE A 107 -23.86 18.29 -0.53
C PHE A 107 -24.98 19.34 -0.45
N ASN A 108 -26.19 18.98 -0.06
CA ASN A 108 -27.29 19.93 0.10
C ASN A 108 -26.96 21.04 1.10
N ASN A 109 -26.36 20.71 2.25
CA ASN A 109 -25.91 21.71 3.24
C ASN A 109 -24.83 22.64 2.64
N PHE A 110 -23.91 22.08 1.85
CA PHE A 110 -22.91 22.88 1.13
C PHE A 110 -23.59 23.79 0.09
N LEU A 111 -24.59 23.30 -0.65
CA LEU A 111 -25.39 24.08 -1.59
C LEU A 111 -26.07 25.28 -0.91
N GLU A 112 -26.72 25.03 0.22
CA GLU A 112 -27.38 26.04 1.02
C GLU A 112 -26.40 27.13 1.45
N PHE A 113 -25.24 26.73 1.97
CA PHE A 113 -24.17 27.65 2.33
C PHE A 113 -23.72 28.52 1.13
N VAL A 114 -23.39 27.87 -0.03
CA VAL A 114 -22.89 28.56 -1.22
C VAL A 114 -23.97 29.47 -1.85
N SER A 115 -25.24 29.10 -1.77
CA SER A 115 -26.35 29.93 -2.26
C SER A 115 -26.49 31.26 -1.53
N THR A 116 -25.92 31.37 -0.30
CA THR A 116 -25.87 32.63 0.44
C THR A 116 -24.74 33.56 -0.01
N LEU A 117 -23.74 33.08 -0.75
CA LEU A 117 -22.57 33.85 -1.15
C LEU A 117 -22.88 35.02 -2.12
N PRO A 118 -23.76 34.89 -3.14
CA PRO A 118 -24.11 36.03 -4.02
C PRO A 118 -24.73 37.19 -3.27
N ALA A 119 -25.49 36.92 -2.20
CA ALA A 119 -26.06 37.96 -1.34
C ALA A 119 -25.00 38.70 -0.52
N LYS A 120 -23.89 38.03 -0.18
CA LYS A 120 -22.78 38.63 0.60
C LYS A 120 -21.71 39.24 -0.30
N PHE A 121 -21.50 38.70 -1.49
CA PHE A 121 -20.42 39.07 -2.42
C PHE A 121 -20.96 39.15 -3.88
N PRO A 122 -21.84 40.12 -4.21
CA PRO A 122 -22.51 40.18 -5.49
C PRO A 122 -21.55 40.42 -6.68
N ASP A 123 -20.42 41.08 -6.42
CA ASP A 123 -19.43 41.38 -7.48
C ASP A 123 -18.49 40.24 -7.82
N LEU A 124 -18.43 39.19 -6.98
CA LEU A 124 -17.48 38.10 -7.15
C LEU A 124 -18.14 36.83 -7.69
N VAL A 125 -19.42 36.61 -7.37
CA VAL A 125 -20.09 35.32 -7.68
C VAL A 125 -21.50 35.58 -8.18
N SER A 126 -21.82 35.17 -9.40
CA SER A 126 -23.18 35.25 -9.95
C SER A 126 -24.01 34.01 -9.63
N SER A 127 -25.30 34.20 -9.40
CA SER A 127 -26.26 33.14 -9.11
C SER A 127 -26.32 32.09 -10.23
N ASP A 128 -26.14 32.50 -11.48
CA ASP A 128 -26.18 31.60 -12.66
C ASP A 128 -24.97 30.67 -12.70
N GLN A 129 -23.77 31.17 -12.37
CA GLN A 129 -22.56 30.34 -12.29
C GLN A 129 -22.67 29.26 -11.21
N ILE A 130 -23.26 29.64 -10.07
CA ILE A 130 -23.54 28.72 -8.98
C ILE A 130 -24.52 27.63 -9.44
N ALA A 131 -25.62 27.97 -10.12
CA ALA A 131 -26.62 27.01 -10.59
C ALA A 131 -26.03 25.98 -11.57
N VAL A 132 -25.21 26.42 -12.53
CA VAL A 132 -24.55 25.54 -13.51
C VAL A 132 -23.56 24.59 -12.81
N PHE A 133 -22.75 25.12 -11.89
CA PHE A 133 -21.83 24.30 -11.10
C PHE A 133 -22.58 23.22 -10.30
N PHE A 134 -23.69 23.58 -9.69
CA PHE A 134 -24.51 22.66 -8.90
C PHE A 134 -25.14 21.55 -9.75
N GLN A 135 -25.65 21.87 -10.91
CA GLN A 135 -26.21 20.87 -11.79
C GLN A 135 -25.15 19.85 -12.23
N ALA A 136 -23.96 20.31 -12.57
CA ALA A 136 -22.84 19.45 -12.94
C ALA A 136 -22.43 18.53 -11.79
N VAL A 137 -22.22 19.06 -10.60
CA VAL A 137 -21.78 18.28 -9.44
C VAL A 137 -22.89 17.31 -8.96
N SER A 138 -24.15 17.72 -8.94
CA SER A 138 -25.28 16.84 -8.55
C SER A 138 -25.43 15.64 -9.46
N SER A 139 -25.25 15.83 -10.79
CA SER A 139 -25.31 14.73 -11.75
C SER A 139 -24.16 13.74 -11.52
N GLU A 140 -22.97 14.23 -11.26
CA GLU A 140 -21.79 13.39 -11.01
C GLU A 140 -21.92 12.62 -9.68
N LEU A 141 -22.34 13.28 -8.60
CA LEU A 141 -22.59 12.63 -7.31
C LEU A 141 -23.64 11.52 -7.39
N THR A 142 -24.70 11.75 -8.17
CA THR A 142 -25.74 10.73 -8.40
C THR A 142 -25.14 9.51 -9.13
N SER A 143 -24.32 9.73 -10.14
CA SER A 143 -23.64 8.67 -10.90
C SER A 143 -22.66 7.88 -10.02
N VAL A 144 -21.85 8.56 -9.20
CA VAL A 144 -20.93 7.93 -8.25
C VAL A 144 -21.68 7.10 -7.23
N THR A 145 -22.75 7.64 -6.62
CA THR A 145 -23.55 6.91 -5.62
C THR A 145 -24.19 5.66 -6.23
N GLN A 146 -24.77 5.77 -7.44
CA GLN A 146 -25.35 4.62 -8.14
C GLN A 146 -24.29 3.56 -8.50
N ASN A 147 -23.09 3.98 -8.91
CA ASN A 147 -22.00 3.07 -9.24
C ASN A 147 -21.47 2.35 -7.99
N LEU A 148 -21.38 3.04 -6.85
CA LEU A 148 -21.00 2.43 -5.57
C LEU A 148 -22.02 1.37 -5.13
N VAL A 149 -23.33 1.65 -5.24
CA VAL A 149 -24.37 0.68 -4.94
C VAL A 149 -24.30 -0.54 -5.89
N LYS A 150 -24.13 -0.33 -7.19
CA LYS A 150 -23.96 -1.41 -8.17
C LYS A 150 -22.71 -2.24 -7.91
N SER A 151 -21.59 -1.62 -7.57
CA SER A 151 -20.34 -2.30 -7.25
C SER A 151 -20.43 -3.13 -5.97
N SER A 152 -21.24 -2.69 -5.01
CA SER A 152 -21.52 -3.48 -3.77
C SER A 152 -22.25 -4.79 -4.08
N ILE A 153 -23.07 -4.84 -5.13
CA ILE A 153 -23.78 -6.04 -5.57
C ILE A 153 -22.88 -6.95 -6.43
N ALA A 154 -21.99 -6.36 -7.24
CA ALA A 154 -21.04 -7.10 -8.08
C ALA A 154 -19.90 -7.77 -7.28
N GLY A 155 -19.80 -7.49 -5.98
CA GLY A 155 -18.73 -7.98 -5.09
C GLY A 155 -18.68 -9.50 -4.88
N ILE A 156 -19.70 -10.26 -5.33
CA ILE A 156 -19.73 -11.73 -5.15
C ILE A 156 -18.62 -12.44 -5.93
N GLN A 157 -18.28 -11.95 -7.13
CA GLN A 157 -17.16 -12.51 -7.91
C GLN A 157 -15.78 -12.22 -7.31
N SER A 158 -15.65 -11.10 -6.61
CA SER A 158 -14.42 -10.73 -5.89
C SER A 158 -14.21 -11.57 -4.62
N THR A 159 -15.24 -12.17 -4.06
CA THR A 159 -15.20 -12.91 -2.79
C THR A 159 -14.26 -14.12 -2.86
N ILE A 160 -14.26 -14.86 -3.96
CA ILE A 160 -13.36 -16.02 -4.15
C ILE A 160 -11.91 -15.57 -4.20
N THR A 161 -11.62 -14.49 -4.93
CA THR A 161 -10.26 -13.92 -5.02
C THR A 161 -9.78 -13.41 -3.65
N ILE A 162 -10.64 -12.75 -2.90
CA ILE A 162 -10.34 -12.27 -1.55
C ILE A 162 -10.08 -13.44 -0.60
N LEU A 163 -10.90 -14.48 -0.63
CA LEU A 163 -10.70 -15.70 0.17
C LEU A 163 -9.37 -16.39 -0.16
N LEU A 164 -9.04 -16.50 -1.46
CA LEU A 164 -7.74 -17.02 -1.88
C LEU A 164 -6.58 -16.17 -1.32
N TYR A 165 -6.69 -14.85 -1.35
CA TYR A 165 -5.65 -13.97 -0.81
C TYR A 165 -5.54 -14.07 0.71
N ILE A 166 -6.67 -14.15 1.44
CA ILE A 166 -6.67 -14.29 2.90
C ILE A 166 -5.97 -15.59 3.34
N ILE A 167 -6.09 -16.68 2.55
CA ILE A 167 -5.44 -17.95 2.84
C ILE A 167 -4.00 -17.96 2.32
N LEU A 168 -3.79 -17.56 1.07
CA LEU A 168 -2.49 -17.64 0.39
C LEU A 168 -1.45 -16.69 1.00
N PHE A 169 -1.85 -15.49 1.37
CA PHE A 169 -0.96 -14.46 1.90
C PHE A 169 -0.23 -14.90 3.20
N PRO A 170 -0.91 -15.37 4.25
CA PRO A 170 -0.22 -15.88 5.44
C PRO A 170 0.68 -17.09 5.16
N ILE A 171 0.25 -17.98 4.27
CA ILE A 171 1.04 -19.14 3.86
C ILE A 171 2.34 -18.70 3.21
N LEU A 172 2.26 -17.74 2.27
CA LEU A 172 3.46 -17.19 1.62
C LEU A 172 4.38 -16.49 2.62
N VAL A 173 3.82 -15.68 3.53
CA VAL A 173 4.60 -15.03 4.60
C VAL A 173 5.31 -16.06 5.47
N PHE A 174 4.62 -17.15 5.84
CA PHE A 174 5.22 -18.24 6.61
C PHE A 174 6.40 -18.87 5.86
N PHE A 175 6.21 -19.23 4.58
CA PHE A 175 7.28 -19.84 3.78
C PHE A 175 8.47 -18.91 3.58
N PHE A 176 8.24 -17.62 3.32
CA PHE A 176 9.32 -16.66 3.20
C PHE A 176 10.08 -16.43 4.51
N LEU A 177 9.41 -16.53 5.63
CA LEU A 177 10.03 -16.42 6.95
C LEU A 177 10.80 -17.70 7.30
N PHE A 178 10.20 -18.87 7.07
CA PHE A 178 10.74 -20.17 7.39
C PHE A 178 11.94 -20.56 6.50
N ASP A 179 11.76 -20.47 5.18
CA ASP A 179 12.76 -20.88 4.19
C ASP A 179 13.70 -19.74 3.76
N ARG A 180 13.70 -18.62 4.47
CA ARG A 180 14.50 -17.42 4.15
C ARG A 180 15.95 -17.78 3.77
N LYS A 181 16.61 -18.61 4.57
CA LYS A 181 18.00 -18.98 4.35
C LYS A 181 18.17 -19.76 3.05
N ASN A 182 17.33 -20.77 2.83
CA ASN A 182 17.38 -21.60 1.63
C ASN A 182 17.08 -20.80 0.36
N ILE A 183 16.14 -19.83 0.43
CA ILE A 183 15.80 -18.93 -0.67
C ILE A 183 17.00 -18.03 -1.01
N LEU A 184 17.62 -17.40 -0.01
CA LEU A 184 18.80 -16.54 -0.22
C LEU A 184 20.00 -17.32 -0.74
N ASP A 185 20.24 -18.53 -0.22
CA ASP A 185 21.29 -19.42 -0.70
C ASP A 185 21.02 -19.92 -2.13
N GLY A 186 19.75 -20.17 -2.47
CA GLY A 186 19.33 -20.51 -3.83
C GLY A 186 19.56 -19.37 -4.82
N LEU A 187 19.13 -18.15 -4.46
CA LEU A 187 19.35 -16.95 -5.27
C LEU A 187 20.83 -16.66 -5.47
N SER A 188 21.64 -16.85 -4.42
CA SER A 188 23.08 -16.62 -4.48
C SER A 188 23.80 -17.57 -5.47
N LYS A 189 23.24 -18.74 -5.79
CA LYS A 189 23.81 -19.69 -6.75
C LYS A 189 23.54 -19.30 -8.21
N ILE A 190 22.50 -18.52 -8.46
CA ILE A 190 22.13 -18.04 -9.81
C ILE A 190 23.03 -16.86 -10.23
N ILE A 191 23.64 -16.17 -9.26
CA ILE A 191 24.49 -15.02 -9.51
C ILE A 191 25.88 -15.49 -9.99
N PRO A 192 26.45 -14.90 -11.08
CA PRO A 192 27.76 -15.29 -11.63
C PRO A 192 28.91 -15.17 -10.62
N GLY A 193 30.01 -15.89 -10.88
CA GLY A 193 31.09 -16.14 -9.93
C GLY A 193 31.87 -14.94 -9.37
N LYS A 194 31.90 -13.79 -10.06
CA LYS A 194 32.45 -12.54 -9.52
C LYS A 194 31.34 -11.74 -8.86
N ARG A 195 31.15 -11.94 -7.56
CA ARG A 195 29.99 -11.45 -6.79
C ARG A 195 30.17 -10.07 -6.15
N GLU A 196 31.29 -9.39 -6.41
CA GLU A 196 31.64 -8.18 -5.67
C GLU A 196 30.64 -7.04 -5.92
N MET A 197 30.26 -6.82 -7.18
CA MET A 197 29.26 -5.83 -7.55
C MET A 197 27.86 -6.19 -7.00
N PHE A 198 27.42 -7.44 -7.17
CA PHE A 198 26.12 -7.89 -6.66
C PHE A 198 26.06 -7.87 -5.13
N SER A 199 27.14 -8.29 -4.45
CA SER A 199 27.22 -8.27 -2.99
C SER A 199 27.13 -6.84 -2.43
N ASN A 200 27.80 -5.90 -3.06
CA ASN A 200 27.79 -4.50 -2.63
C ASN A 200 26.41 -3.87 -2.86
N ILE A 201 25.84 -4.03 -4.06
CA ILE A 201 24.48 -3.55 -4.36
C ILE A 201 23.46 -4.18 -3.41
N TRP A 202 23.53 -5.51 -3.19
CA TRP A 202 22.60 -6.21 -2.30
C TRP A 202 22.70 -5.71 -0.87
N SER A 203 23.92 -5.55 -0.35
CA SER A 203 24.13 -5.05 1.01
C SER A 203 23.60 -3.63 1.20
N GLU A 204 23.83 -2.76 0.22
CA GLU A 204 23.35 -1.39 0.26
C GLU A 204 21.81 -1.34 0.14
N MET A 205 21.23 -2.11 -0.78
CA MET A 205 19.78 -2.26 -0.91
C MET A 205 19.12 -2.81 0.36
N ASP A 206 19.71 -3.83 1.02
CA ASP A 206 19.18 -4.41 2.26
C ASP A 206 19.13 -3.37 3.38
N ILE A 207 20.18 -2.55 3.51
CA ILE A 207 20.23 -1.48 4.52
C ILE A 207 19.19 -0.40 4.22
N GLN A 208 19.16 0.11 2.98
CA GLN A 208 18.23 1.17 2.58
C GLN A 208 16.77 0.72 2.67
N LEU A 209 16.47 -0.47 2.14
CA LEU A 209 15.14 -1.06 2.19
C LEU A 209 14.70 -1.31 3.64
N SER A 210 15.61 -1.84 4.49
CA SER A 210 15.34 -2.08 5.91
C SER A 210 14.95 -0.80 6.63
N ASN A 211 15.72 0.27 6.41
CA ASN A 211 15.48 1.56 7.05
C ASN A 211 14.18 2.19 6.54
N TYR A 212 13.96 2.17 5.22
CA TYR A 212 12.74 2.68 4.60
C TYR A 212 11.48 1.97 5.10
N VAL A 213 11.47 0.64 5.03
CA VAL A 213 10.28 -0.16 5.39
C VAL A 213 9.97 -0.02 6.88
N ARG A 214 10.99 -0.01 7.77
CA ARG A 214 10.79 0.24 9.21
C ARG A 214 10.30 1.65 9.48
N GLY A 215 10.93 2.64 8.86
CA GLY A 215 10.54 4.04 9.00
C GLY A 215 9.09 4.25 8.57
N LYS A 216 8.74 3.76 7.37
CA LYS A 216 7.39 3.89 6.80
C LYS A 216 6.33 3.17 7.64
N THR A 217 6.64 1.96 8.12
CA THR A 217 5.74 1.23 9.00
C THR A 217 5.49 2.00 10.31
N THR A 218 6.54 2.56 10.90
CA THR A 218 6.41 3.36 12.14
C THR A 218 5.61 4.63 11.88
N GLU A 219 5.84 5.31 10.77
CA GLU A 219 5.09 6.50 10.33
C GLU A 219 3.60 6.19 10.19
N ILE A 220 3.23 5.13 9.45
CA ILE A 220 1.85 4.69 9.26
C ILE A 220 1.15 4.46 10.62
N PHE A 221 1.81 3.77 11.54
CA PHE A 221 1.24 3.53 12.87
C PHE A 221 1.07 4.81 13.67
N ILE A 222 2.07 5.69 13.70
CA ILE A 222 2.00 6.94 14.46
C ILE A 222 0.91 7.85 13.88
N VAL A 223 0.95 8.11 12.58
CA VAL A 223 -0.02 8.99 11.90
C VAL A 223 -1.44 8.44 12.02
N GLY A 224 -1.64 7.14 11.76
CA GLY A 224 -2.94 6.49 11.87
C GLY A 224 -3.51 6.53 13.29
N LEU A 225 -2.68 6.21 14.28
CA LEU A 225 -3.11 6.23 15.69
C LEU A 225 -3.42 7.65 16.17
N CYS A 226 -2.55 8.63 15.87
CA CYS A 226 -2.77 10.02 16.23
C CYS A 226 -4.04 10.57 15.57
N ALA A 227 -4.25 10.31 14.28
CA ALA A 227 -5.46 10.72 13.57
C ALA A 227 -6.71 10.06 14.18
N ALA A 228 -6.66 8.76 14.49
CA ALA A 228 -7.78 8.05 15.11
C ALA A 228 -8.16 8.63 16.47
N ILE A 229 -7.17 8.93 17.31
CA ILE A 229 -7.38 9.53 18.63
C ILE A 229 -7.97 10.94 18.48
N ILE A 230 -7.36 11.80 17.67
CA ILE A 230 -7.79 13.19 17.49
C ILE A 230 -9.21 13.23 16.93
N PHE A 231 -9.51 12.49 15.88
CA PHE A 231 -10.83 12.50 15.25
C PHE A 231 -11.92 11.91 16.17
N SER A 232 -11.57 10.91 16.98
CA SER A 232 -12.50 10.37 17.99
C SER A 232 -12.75 11.36 19.11
N LEU A 233 -11.73 12.08 19.61
CA LEU A 233 -11.87 13.09 20.67
C LEU A 233 -12.67 14.31 20.20
N VAL A 234 -12.50 14.72 18.94
CA VAL A 234 -13.27 15.81 18.33
C VAL A 234 -14.73 15.37 18.02
N GLY A 235 -15.02 14.07 18.10
CA GLY A 235 -16.36 13.53 17.84
C GLY A 235 -16.73 13.47 16.37
N LEU A 236 -15.76 13.30 15.47
CA LEU A 236 -16.04 13.18 14.03
C LEU A 236 -16.80 11.89 13.73
N LYS A 237 -17.88 11.99 12.97
CA LYS A 237 -18.81 10.91 12.65
C LYS A 237 -18.14 9.70 11.98
N TYR A 238 -17.06 9.93 11.20
CA TYR A 238 -16.35 8.90 10.43
C TYR A 238 -14.88 8.81 10.84
N SER A 239 -14.60 8.85 12.14
CA SER A 239 -13.24 8.98 12.67
C SER A 239 -12.28 7.88 12.20
N ALA A 240 -12.69 6.61 12.18
CA ALA A 240 -11.86 5.50 11.73
C ALA A 240 -11.60 5.56 10.21
N LEU A 241 -12.65 5.83 9.41
CA LEU A 241 -12.52 5.97 7.96
C LEU A 241 -11.59 7.13 7.60
N LEU A 242 -11.77 8.29 8.22
CA LEU A 242 -10.93 9.47 8.01
C LEU A 242 -9.48 9.21 8.43
N SER A 243 -9.25 8.46 9.51
CA SER A 243 -7.90 8.12 9.96
C SER A 243 -7.16 7.24 8.94
N VAL A 244 -7.84 6.28 8.35
CA VAL A 244 -7.27 5.45 7.27
C VAL A 244 -6.99 6.28 6.02
N LEU A 245 -7.89 7.20 5.65
CA LEU A 245 -7.68 8.13 4.54
C LEU A 245 -6.47 9.05 4.77
N VAL A 246 -6.30 9.58 5.99
CA VAL A 246 -5.12 10.40 6.33
C VAL A 246 -3.82 9.62 6.12
N VAL A 247 -3.76 8.36 6.55
CA VAL A 247 -2.59 7.49 6.33
C VAL A 247 -2.33 7.32 4.82
N PHE A 248 -3.38 7.05 4.04
CA PHE A 248 -3.27 6.85 2.60
C PHE A 248 -2.79 8.11 1.87
N PHE A 249 -3.34 9.28 2.21
CA PHE A 249 -2.94 10.56 1.60
C PHE A 249 -1.56 11.03 2.07
N ASN A 250 -1.17 10.73 3.31
CA ASN A 250 0.18 11.03 3.79
C ASN A 250 1.24 10.28 2.99
N ASP A 251 0.95 9.05 2.57
CA ASP A 251 1.85 8.25 1.73
C ASP A 251 2.02 8.85 0.33
N THR A 252 0.94 9.33 -0.29
CA THR A 252 0.98 10.01 -1.60
C THR A 252 1.74 11.34 -1.54
N ALA A 253 1.52 12.15 -0.52
CA ALA A 253 2.18 13.45 -0.37
C ALA A 253 3.70 13.32 -0.16
N THR A 254 4.15 12.34 0.61
CA THR A 254 5.60 12.10 0.81
C THR A 254 6.30 11.61 -0.45
N THR A 255 5.62 10.88 -1.33
CA THR A 255 6.18 10.40 -2.59
C THR A 255 6.43 11.54 -3.59
N GLU A 256 5.56 12.56 -3.62
CA GLU A 256 5.72 13.73 -4.50
C GLU A 256 6.86 14.68 -4.09
N ILE A 257 7.27 14.68 -2.82
CA ILE A 257 8.37 15.54 -2.32
C ILE A 257 9.76 14.98 -2.69
N TYR A 258 9.85 13.67 -2.94
CA TYR A 258 11.12 12.98 -3.23
C TYR A 258 11.30 12.60 -4.70
N THR A 259 10.38 12.94 -5.59
CA THR A 259 10.47 12.80 -7.06
C THR A 259 10.70 14.14 -7.72
#